data_45db875b9885c43683db010e69b6e2fb
#
_entry.id   45db875b9885c43683db010e69b6e2fb
#
_cell.length_a   1.000
_cell.length_b   1.000
_cell.length_c   1.000
_cell.angle_alpha   90.00
_cell.angle_beta   90.00
_cell.angle_gamma   90.00
#
_symmetry.space_group_name_H-M   'P 1'
#
loop_
_entity.id
_entity.type
_entity.pdbx_description
1 polymer ?
#
loop_
_entity_poly.entity_id
_entity_poly.type
_entity_poly.pdbx_seq_one_letter_code
_entity_poly.pdbx_strand_id
1 'polypeptide(L)'
;MQYAPAAVMLGMKVAGVQSRSSWGRMLVSDAFSALLMGGVVNTLKQTTNVERPDGSNKHSFPSGHTATAFMTATMFTKEYGHKSPWVGVGAYSVATATGLMRMANNKHWLSDVLTGAGIGILSTEVGYYFADLIFREKGINRFANENMFDRMDKPSFVSLYLGLNIPLSGYDINEEMEFRTSSGSSAGVEGAYFFNPYVGVGGRFTVSNTLIIVNEERAENNTFDAISLCGGSYFSYPLSSRWLIGSKLLGGYVHYPQLELTDRSVSSRSGFCMGSGVSLTFK
;
A
#
# COMPACT_ATOMS: atom_id res chain seq x y z
N MET A 1 -1.91 18.65 -7.65
CA MET A 1 -2.51 17.31 -7.79
C MET A 1 -2.96 16.70 -6.46
N GLN A 2 -2.18 16.82 -5.38
CA GLN A 2 -2.47 16.18 -4.08
C GLN A 2 -3.85 16.50 -3.47
N TYR A 3 -4.43 17.64 -3.77
CA TYR A 3 -5.76 18.06 -3.29
C TYR A 3 -6.89 17.84 -4.29
N ALA A 4 -6.61 17.31 -5.49
CA ALA A 4 -7.61 17.15 -6.52
C ALA A 4 -8.79 16.25 -6.08
N PRO A 5 -8.58 15.09 -5.42
CA PRO A 5 -9.70 14.28 -4.94
C PRO A 5 -10.57 15.02 -3.92
N ALA A 6 -9.97 15.80 -3.01
CA ALA A 6 -10.73 16.60 -2.02
C ALA A 6 -11.52 17.72 -2.70
N ALA A 7 -10.95 18.39 -3.68
CA ALA A 7 -11.64 19.44 -4.42
C ALA A 7 -12.87 18.89 -5.18
N VAL A 8 -12.71 17.71 -5.83
CA VAL A 8 -13.82 17.02 -6.49
C VAL A 8 -14.88 16.59 -5.47
N MET A 9 -14.46 16.00 -4.35
CA MET A 9 -15.34 15.59 -3.26
C MET A 9 -16.21 16.76 -2.74
N LEU A 10 -15.58 17.89 -2.43
CA LEU A 10 -16.27 19.08 -1.97
C LEU A 10 -17.18 19.69 -3.06
N GLY A 11 -16.70 19.75 -4.30
CA GLY A 11 -17.49 20.21 -5.43
C GLY A 11 -18.77 19.40 -5.64
N MET A 12 -18.67 18.07 -5.58
CA MET A 12 -19.82 17.16 -5.66
C MET A 12 -20.78 17.38 -4.48
N LYS A 13 -20.23 17.61 -3.28
CA LYS A 13 -21.04 17.87 -2.08
C LYS A 13 -21.84 19.19 -2.20
N VAL A 14 -21.17 20.25 -2.65
CA VAL A 14 -21.81 21.57 -2.89
C VAL A 14 -22.85 21.49 -4.02
N ALA A 15 -22.59 20.70 -5.05
CA ALA A 15 -23.53 20.43 -6.14
C ALA A 15 -24.74 19.57 -5.72
N GLY A 16 -24.85 19.20 -4.44
CA GLY A 16 -25.99 18.42 -3.91
C GLY A 16 -25.92 16.92 -4.21
N VAL A 17 -24.80 16.43 -4.72
CA VAL A 17 -24.61 14.99 -4.93
C VAL A 17 -24.55 14.30 -3.56
N GLN A 18 -25.44 13.33 -3.34
CA GLN A 18 -25.50 12.62 -2.06
C GLN A 18 -24.17 11.88 -1.80
N SER A 19 -23.55 12.19 -0.67
CA SER A 19 -22.39 11.51 -0.12
C SER A 19 -22.81 10.59 1.02
N ARG A 20 -21.89 9.71 1.49
CA ARG A 20 -22.13 8.83 2.64
C ARG A 20 -22.49 9.63 3.90
N SER A 21 -21.77 10.71 4.15
CA SER A 21 -21.88 11.48 5.40
C SER A 21 -22.64 12.79 5.24
N SER A 22 -23.31 13.23 6.30
CA SER A 22 -23.79 14.62 6.43
C SER A 22 -22.62 15.61 6.44
N TRP A 23 -22.88 16.90 6.25
CA TRP A 23 -21.82 17.92 6.28
C TRP A 23 -20.99 17.89 7.58
N GLY A 24 -21.67 17.86 8.74
CA GLY A 24 -21.00 17.90 10.03
C GLY A 24 -20.11 16.65 10.25
N ARG A 25 -20.64 15.48 9.91
CA ARG A 25 -19.89 14.22 10.04
C ARG A 25 -18.67 14.19 9.12
N MET A 26 -18.82 14.58 7.85
CA MET A 26 -17.73 14.63 6.88
C MET A 26 -16.63 15.59 7.33
N LEU A 27 -16.99 16.81 7.76
CA LEU A 27 -16.00 17.78 8.24
C LEU A 27 -15.23 17.29 9.47
N VAL A 28 -15.89 16.61 10.39
CA VAL A 28 -15.24 16.05 11.59
C VAL A 28 -14.32 14.90 11.21
N SER A 29 -14.77 13.95 10.38
CA SER A 29 -13.92 12.85 9.94
C SER A 29 -12.69 13.32 9.16
N ASP A 30 -12.87 14.31 8.29
CA ASP A 30 -11.79 14.88 7.49
C ASP A 30 -10.79 15.66 8.36
N ALA A 31 -11.29 16.43 9.34
CA ALA A 31 -10.45 17.15 10.28
C ALA A 31 -9.59 16.18 11.13
N PHE A 32 -10.19 15.13 11.71
CA PHE A 32 -9.43 14.11 12.44
C PHE A 32 -8.38 13.43 11.57
N SER A 33 -8.74 13.06 10.34
CA SER A 33 -7.82 12.47 9.40
C SER A 33 -6.63 13.37 9.09
N ALA A 34 -6.90 14.66 8.84
CA ALA A 34 -5.86 15.65 8.52
C ALA A 34 -4.93 15.93 9.73
N LEU A 35 -5.49 16.02 10.94
CA LEU A 35 -4.71 16.21 12.16
C LEU A 35 -3.81 15.01 12.44
N LEU A 36 -4.33 13.79 12.34
CA LEU A 36 -3.55 12.57 12.52
C LEU A 36 -2.44 12.46 11.48
N MET A 37 -2.77 12.62 10.21
CA MET A 37 -1.78 12.56 9.13
C MET A 37 -0.69 13.62 9.30
N GLY A 38 -1.08 14.86 9.56
CA GLY A 38 -0.15 15.97 9.77
C GLY A 38 0.76 15.75 10.99
N GLY A 39 0.20 15.29 12.09
CA GLY A 39 0.95 14.95 13.31
C GLY A 39 1.99 13.86 13.06
N VAL A 40 1.57 12.72 12.50
CA VAL A 40 2.48 11.59 12.22
C VAL A 40 3.57 11.97 11.21
N VAL A 41 3.21 12.60 10.09
CA VAL A 41 4.17 13.00 9.05
C VAL A 41 5.21 13.98 9.61
N ASN A 42 4.77 15.00 10.37
CA ASN A 42 5.69 15.99 10.91
C ASN A 42 6.62 15.40 11.99
N THR A 43 6.08 14.55 12.86
CA THR A 43 6.90 13.86 13.87
C THR A 43 7.97 13.00 13.21
N LEU A 44 7.61 12.18 12.23
CA LEU A 44 8.56 11.34 11.52
C LEU A 44 9.61 12.16 10.76
N LYS A 45 9.22 13.27 10.13
CA LYS A 45 10.18 14.16 9.44
C LYS A 45 11.23 14.75 10.38
N GLN A 46 10.85 15.06 11.61
CA GLN A 46 11.76 15.65 12.59
C GLN A 46 12.65 14.61 13.27
N THR A 47 12.23 13.35 13.32
CA THR A 47 12.95 12.30 14.04
C THR A 47 13.87 11.45 13.14
N THR A 48 13.55 11.29 11.85
CA THR A 48 14.26 10.35 10.98
C THR A 48 15.48 10.94 10.26
N ASN A 49 15.50 12.25 10.03
CA ASN A 49 16.61 12.96 9.37
C ASN A 49 17.11 12.33 8.06
N VAL A 50 16.20 11.77 7.25
CA VAL A 50 16.54 11.14 5.98
C VAL A 50 16.82 12.21 4.91
N GLU A 51 17.98 12.13 4.26
CA GLU A 51 18.35 13.04 3.18
C GLU A 51 17.56 12.73 1.90
N ARG A 52 17.20 13.78 1.16
CA ARG A 52 16.51 13.63 -0.13
C ARG A 52 17.46 13.15 -1.21
N PRO A 53 16.94 12.44 -2.25
CA PRO A 53 17.73 12.03 -3.40
C PRO A 53 18.48 13.18 -4.09
N ASP A 54 17.93 14.41 -4.06
CA ASP A 54 18.54 15.61 -4.64
C ASP A 54 19.46 16.38 -3.68
N GLY A 55 19.69 15.86 -2.47
CA GLY A 55 20.56 16.50 -1.45
C GLY A 55 20.01 17.80 -0.86
N SER A 56 18.77 18.22 -1.20
CA SER A 56 18.25 19.55 -0.84
C SER A 56 18.00 19.75 0.65
N ASN A 57 17.67 18.70 1.39
CA ASN A 57 17.51 18.73 2.85
C ASN A 57 17.37 17.31 3.44
N LYS A 58 17.34 17.22 4.81
CA LYS A 58 17.24 15.98 5.56
C LYS A 58 15.81 15.63 6.02
N HIS A 59 14.78 16.11 5.34
CA HIS A 59 13.37 15.84 5.68
C HIS A 59 12.66 15.10 4.55
N SER A 60 13.31 14.05 4.00
CA SER A 60 12.73 13.24 2.95
C SER A 60 11.59 12.38 3.46
N PHE A 61 11.80 11.65 4.55
CA PHE A 61 10.89 10.63 5.06
C PHE A 61 9.92 11.18 6.12
N PRO A 62 8.64 10.84 6.01
CA PRO A 62 7.93 10.32 4.84
C PRO A 62 7.49 11.41 3.87
N SER A 63 6.98 11.04 2.68
CA SER A 63 6.48 11.99 1.68
C SER A 63 5.13 12.60 2.09
N GLY A 64 5.13 13.86 2.51
CA GLY A 64 3.92 14.57 2.90
C GLY A 64 2.94 14.80 1.73
N HIS A 65 3.45 15.06 0.51
CA HIS A 65 2.62 15.20 -0.69
C HIS A 65 1.87 13.91 -1.01
N THR A 66 2.55 12.78 -0.89
CA THR A 66 1.94 11.47 -1.11
C THR A 66 0.93 11.14 -0.01
N ALA A 67 1.28 11.41 1.26
CA ALA A 67 0.36 11.22 2.38
C ALA A 67 -0.94 12.01 2.19
N THR A 68 -0.84 13.29 1.82
CA THR A 68 -2.01 14.13 1.52
C THR A 68 -2.82 13.60 0.33
N ALA A 69 -2.16 13.17 -0.74
CA ALA A 69 -2.84 12.66 -1.92
C ALA A 69 -3.63 11.37 -1.62
N PHE A 70 -3.03 10.43 -0.90
CA PHE A 70 -3.70 9.19 -0.51
C PHE A 70 -4.78 9.42 0.56
N MET A 71 -4.58 10.32 1.51
CA MET A 71 -5.61 10.74 2.45
C MET A 71 -6.84 11.27 1.73
N THR A 72 -6.66 12.24 0.83
CA THR A 72 -7.80 12.85 0.09
C THR A 72 -8.47 11.86 -0.85
N ALA A 73 -7.72 10.93 -1.47
CA ALA A 73 -8.28 9.86 -2.29
C ALA A 73 -9.12 8.90 -1.46
N THR A 74 -8.66 8.54 -0.25
CA THR A 74 -9.40 7.66 0.67
C THR A 74 -10.68 8.34 1.16
N MET A 75 -10.63 9.62 1.56
CA MET A 75 -11.80 10.41 1.93
C MET A 75 -12.84 10.42 0.81
N PHE A 76 -12.42 10.75 -0.41
CA PHE A 76 -13.31 10.80 -1.57
C PHE A 76 -13.95 9.43 -1.85
N THR A 77 -13.15 8.37 -1.77
CA THR A 77 -13.65 6.99 -1.95
C THR A 77 -14.65 6.59 -0.86
N LYS A 78 -14.40 6.97 0.41
CA LYS A 78 -15.35 6.70 1.50
C LYS A 78 -16.69 7.43 1.33
N GLU A 79 -16.65 8.67 0.84
CA GLU A 79 -17.86 9.47 0.69
C GLU A 79 -18.67 9.12 -0.56
N TYR A 80 -18.02 8.73 -1.65
CA TYR A 80 -18.68 8.55 -2.95
C TYR A 80 -18.44 7.20 -3.63
N GLY A 81 -17.61 6.34 -3.07
CA GLY A 81 -17.31 5.02 -3.65
C GLY A 81 -18.52 4.11 -3.78
N HIS A 82 -19.56 4.33 -2.96
CA HIS A 82 -20.84 3.61 -3.07
C HIS A 82 -21.57 3.87 -4.40
N LYS A 83 -21.27 4.97 -5.09
CA LYS A 83 -21.89 5.31 -6.37
C LYS A 83 -21.28 4.54 -7.54
N SER A 84 -19.96 4.33 -7.51
CA SER A 84 -19.24 3.61 -8.55
C SER A 84 -17.84 3.22 -8.03
N PRO A 85 -17.35 2.00 -8.33
CA PRO A 85 -15.98 1.59 -8.06
C PRO A 85 -14.94 2.49 -8.76
N TRP A 86 -15.31 3.09 -9.89
CA TRP A 86 -14.43 3.99 -10.65
C TRP A 86 -14.06 5.27 -9.89
N VAL A 87 -14.85 5.67 -8.90
CA VAL A 87 -14.50 6.79 -8.00
C VAL A 87 -13.20 6.47 -7.25
N GLY A 88 -13.11 5.29 -6.68
CA GLY A 88 -11.90 4.82 -6.01
C GLY A 88 -10.73 4.68 -6.98
N VAL A 89 -10.95 4.00 -8.11
CA VAL A 89 -9.90 3.81 -9.13
C VAL A 89 -9.35 5.16 -9.58
N GLY A 90 -10.19 6.12 -9.92
CA GLY A 90 -9.76 7.45 -10.35
C GLY A 90 -9.02 8.22 -9.25
N ALA A 91 -9.53 8.22 -8.03
CA ALA A 91 -8.94 8.91 -6.89
C ALA A 91 -7.54 8.37 -6.57
N TYR A 92 -7.40 7.04 -6.45
CA TYR A 92 -6.11 6.41 -6.16
C TYR A 92 -5.13 6.48 -7.33
N SER A 93 -5.59 6.52 -8.59
CA SER A 93 -4.72 6.77 -9.73
C SER A 93 -4.07 8.15 -9.65
N VAL A 94 -4.83 9.20 -9.30
CA VAL A 94 -4.29 10.55 -9.09
C VAL A 94 -3.30 10.58 -7.92
N ALA A 95 -3.61 9.89 -6.82
CA ALA A 95 -2.72 9.80 -5.67
C ALA A 95 -1.41 9.07 -6.02
N THR A 96 -1.48 7.96 -6.74
CA THR A 96 -0.32 7.21 -7.21
C THR A 96 0.53 8.04 -8.17
N ALA A 97 -0.08 8.71 -9.14
CA ALA A 97 0.62 9.63 -10.04
C ALA A 97 1.34 10.73 -9.25
N THR A 98 0.72 11.26 -8.19
CA THR A 98 1.38 12.25 -7.31
C THR A 98 2.63 11.66 -6.66
N GLY A 99 2.58 10.44 -6.12
CA GLY A 99 3.74 9.77 -5.54
C GLY A 99 4.86 9.52 -6.56
N LEU A 100 4.51 9.00 -7.74
CA LEU A 100 5.46 8.76 -8.82
C LEU A 100 6.16 10.05 -9.28
N MET A 101 5.42 11.15 -9.39
CA MET A 101 6.01 12.45 -9.72
C MET A 101 6.99 12.95 -8.66
N ARG A 102 6.79 12.61 -7.38
CA ARG A 102 7.76 12.98 -6.33
C ARG A 102 9.08 12.23 -6.47
N MET A 103 9.03 10.97 -6.90
CA MET A 103 10.23 10.18 -7.22
C MET A 103 10.89 10.68 -8.51
N ALA A 104 10.12 10.88 -9.58
CA ALA A 104 10.64 11.39 -10.86
C ALA A 104 11.34 12.76 -10.73
N ASN A 105 10.91 13.58 -9.78
CA ASN A 105 11.54 14.87 -9.47
C ASN A 105 12.69 14.77 -8.45
N ASN A 106 13.18 13.57 -8.14
CA ASN A 106 14.25 13.32 -7.17
C ASN A 106 14.02 13.95 -5.78
N LYS A 107 12.76 14.10 -5.36
CA LYS A 107 12.40 14.72 -4.08
C LYS A 107 12.21 13.72 -2.95
N HIS A 108 11.90 12.48 -3.28
CA HIS A 108 11.58 11.43 -2.32
C HIS A 108 12.02 10.05 -2.83
N TRP A 109 12.45 9.22 -1.91
CA TRP A 109 12.72 7.80 -2.14
C TRP A 109 11.41 7.01 -2.27
N LEU A 110 11.47 5.81 -2.85
CA LEU A 110 10.31 4.93 -2.93
C LEU A 110 9.72 4.61 -1.54
N SER A 111 10.58 4.39 -0.55
CA SER A 111 10.18 4.17 0.85
C SER A 111 9.37 5.34 1.42
N ASP A 112 9.77 6.59 1.11
CA ASP A 112 9.07 7.78 1.58
C ASP A 112 7.67 7.87 1.00
N VAL A 113 7.54 7.51 -0.28
CA VAL A 113 6.28 7.53 -1.03
C VAL A 113 5.34 6.44 -0.50
N LEU A 114 5.83 5.22 -0.34
CA LEU A 114 5.03 4.10 0.16
C LEU A 114 4.56 4.32 1.60
N THR A 115 5.47 4.78 2.46
CA THR A 115 5.12 5.12 3.86
C THR A 115 4.14 6.29 3.90
N GLY A 116 4.34 7.31 3.08
CA GLY A 116 3.40 8.41 2.95
C GLY A 116 2.02 7.95 2.52
N ALA A 117 1.92 7.07 1.53
CA ALA A 117 0.65 6.49 1.09
C ALA A 117 -0.05 5.72 2.23
N GLY A 118 0.69 4.87 2.94
CA GLY A 118 0.17 4.12 4.09
C GLY A 118 -0.34 5.04 5.21
N ILE A 119 0.42 6.08 5.58
CA ILE A 119 0.01 7.06 6.59
C ILE A 119 -1.28 7.78 6.15
N GLY A 120 -1.38 8.20 4.89
CA GLY A 120 -2.57 8.87 4.36
C GLY A 120 -3.83 8.01 4.48
N ILE A 121 -3.76 6.75 4.06
CA ILE A 121 -4.87 5.79 4.15
C ILE A 121 -5.24 5.53 5.62
N LEU A 122 -4.27 5.15 6.46
CA LEU A 122 -4.51 4.81 7.87
C LEU A 122 -5.08 5.98 8.65
N SER A 123 -4.56 7.19 8.46
CA SER A 123 -5.08 8.37 9.12
C SER A 123 -6.54 8.65 8.76
N THR A 124 -6.94 8.37 7.51
CA THR A 124 -8.34 8.49 7.09
C THR A 124 -9.20 7.41 7.73
N GLU A 125 -8.75 6.15 7.75
CA GLU A 125 -9.50 5.07 8.39
C GLU A 125 -9.76 5.38 9.87
N VAL A 126 -8.72 5.79 10.59
CA VAL A 126 -8.81 6.15 12.01
C VAL A 126 -9.67 7.39 12.23
N GLY A 127 -9.55 8.42 11.38
CA GLY A 127 -10.37 9.63 11.47
C GLY A 127 -11.87 9.35 11.29
N TYR A 128 -12.21 8.51 10.31
CA TYR A 128 -13.60 8.07 10.10
C TYR A 128 -14.09 7.17 11.24
N TYR A 129 -13.23 6.31 11.79
CA TYR A 129 -13.56 5.52 12.95
C TYR A 129 -13.91 6.39 14.17
N PHE A 130 -13.15 7.45 14.46
CA PHE A 130 -13.48 8.40 15.51
C PHE A 130 -14.78 9.14 15.24
N ALA A 131 -15.01 9.55 14.01
CA ALA A 131 -16.31 10.16 13.64
C ALA A 131 -17.46 9.16 13.85
N ASP A 132 -17.27 7.88 13.53
CA ASP A 132 -18.25 6.82 13.77
C ASP A 132 -18.54 6.63 15.27
N LEU A 133 -17.52 6.73 16.14
CA LEU A 133 -17.71 6.69 17.60
C LEU A 133 -18.50 7.88 18.13
N ILE A 134 -18.22 9.10 17.61
CA ILE A 134 -18.88 10.35 18.06
C ILE A 134 -20.33 10.42 17.58
N PHE A 135 -20.53 10.20 16.30
CA PHE A 135 -21.85 10.37 15.67
C PHE A 135 -22.68 9.09 15.73
N ARG A 136 -22.07 7.93 15.97
CA ARG A 136 -22.69 6.62 15.84
C ARG A 136 -23.33 6.48 14.45
N GLU A 137 -24.64 6.21 14.38
CA GLU A 137 -25.39 6.13 13.11
C GLU A 137 -25.93 7.49 12.62
N LYS A 138 -25.78 8.55 13.42
CA LYS A 138 -26.30 9.88 13.06
C LYS A 138 -25.45 10.46 11.93
N GLY A 139 -26.13 11.05 10.95
CA GLY A 139 -25.48 11.71 9.81
C GLY A 139 -24.90 10.77 8.77
N ILE A 140 -25.20 9.46 8.82
CA ILE A 140 -24.98 8.54 7.70
C ILE A 140 -26.23 8.56 6.82
N ASN A 141 -26.04 8.87 5.54
CA ASN A 141 -27.10 8.78 4.55
C ASN A 141 -27.25 7.29 4.16
N ARG A 142 -28.35 6.68 4.53
CA ARG A 142 -28.67 5.32 4.12
C ARG A 142 -29.11 5.35 2.65
N PHE A 143 -28.33 4.71 1.80
CA PHE A 143 -28.70 4.53 0.41
C PHE A 143 -29.53 3.25 0.30
N ALA A 144 -30.55 3.26 -0.56
CA ALA A 144 -31.43 2.07 -0.77
C ALA A 144 -30.65 0.81 -1.24
N ASN A 145 -29.38 0.95 -1.61
CA ASN A 145 -28.50 -0.11 -2.05
C ASN A 145 -27.50 -0.58 -0.98
N GLU A 146 -27.68 -0.25 0.31
CA GLU A 146 -26.81 -0.78 1.40
C GLU A 146 -26.78 -2.32 1.43
N ASN A 147 -27.76 -3.00 0.84
CA ASN A 147 -27.77 -4.45 0.69
C ASN A 147 -26.71 -5.00 -0.29
N MET A 148 -26.04 -4.13 -1.07
CA MET A 148 -25.01 -4.57 -2.03
C MET A 148 -23.67 -4.94 -1.38
N PHE A 149 -23.42 -4.49 -0.15
CA PHE A 149 -22.20 -4.83 0.60
C PHE A 149 -22.43 -5.90 1.67
N ASP A 150 -23.67 -6.27 1.96
CA ASP A 150 -24.00 -7.23 3.03
C ASP A 150 -23.85 -8.69 2.58
N ARG A 151 -23.78 -8.95 1.27
CA ARG A 151 -23.40 -10.24 0.69
C ARG A 151 -22.14 -10.06 -0.15
N MET A 152 -20.98 -10.39 0.41
CA MET A 152 -19.80 -10.64 -0.42
C MET A 152 -19.99 -11.95 -1.19
N ASP A 153 -20.78 -11.91 -2.24
CA ASP A 153 -20.87 -13.03 -3.17
C ASP A 153 -19.51 -13.27 -3.88
N LYS A 154 -18.68 -12.22 -3.97
CA LYS A 154 -17.37 -12.28 -4.64
C LYS A 154 -16.39 -11.31 -3.94
N PRO A 155 -15.50 -11.79 -3.05
CA PRO A 155 -14.55 -10.94 -2.32
C PRO A 155 -13.36 -10.53 -3.18
N SER A 156 -13.64 -10.01 -4.38
CA SER A 156 -12.59 -9.50 -5.29
C SER A 156 -11.93 -8.26 -4.71
N PHE A 157 -10.61 -8.14 -4.86
CA PHE A 157 -9.86 -7.03 -4.30
C PHE A 157 -8.67 -6.64 -5.17
N VAL A 158 -8.19 -5.41 -4.97
CA VAL A 158 -6.88 -4.92 -5.37
C VAL A 158 -6.29 -4.23 -4.15
N SER A 159 -5.06 -4.56 -3.81
CA SER A 159 -4.38 -4.05 -2.60
C SER A 159 -2.92 -3.73 -2.86
N LEU A 160 -2.38 -2.82 -2.08
CA LEU A 160 -0.94 -2.65 -1.96
C LEU A 160 -0.39 -3.78 -1.07
N TYR A 161 0.70 -4.36 -1.51
CA TYR A 161 1.44 -5.38 -0.77
C TYR A 161 2.69 -4.73 -0.17
N LEU A 162 2.85 -4.88 1.12
CA LEU A 162 4.07 -4.53 1.85
C LEU A 162 4.48 -5.76 2.65
N GLY A 163 5.74 -6.14 2.56
CA GLY A 163 6.27 -7.31 3.21
C GLY A 163 7.66 -7.11 3.77
N LEU A 164 7.99 -7.88 4.78
CA LEU A 164 9.35 -8.06 5.27
C LEU A 164 9.85 -9.42 4.79
N ASN A 165 11.00 -9.43 4.17
CA ASN A 165 11.66 -10.63 3.71
C ASN A 165 12.65 -11.08 4.78
N ILE A 166 12.43 -12.27 5.34
CA ILE A 166 13.33 -12.88 6.32
C ILE A 166 13.93 -14.10 5.64
N PRO A 167 15.24 -14.09 5.33
CA PRO A 167 15.90 -15.25 4.74
C PRO A 167 15.94 -16.38 5.77
N LEU A 168 15.56 -17.58 5.34
CA LEU A 168 15.53 -18.77 6.20
C LEU A 168 16.85 -19.57 6.15
N SER A 169 17.70 -19.30 5.17
CA SER A 169 18.98 -20.00 4.99
C SER A 169 20.05 -19.08 4.40
N GLY A 170 21.29 -19.25 4.80
CA GLY A 170 22.44 -18.77 4.08
C GLY A 170 22.82 -19.76 2.96
N TYR A 171 23.49 -19.29 1.92
CA TYR A 171 24.03 -20.11 0.85
C TYR A 171 25.55 -20.05 0.90
N ASP A 172 26.20 -21.19 1.12
CA ASP A 172 27.63 -21.32 0.96
C ASP A 172 27.90 -21.53 -0.53
N ILE A 173 28.60 -20.59 -1.14
CA ILE A 173 28.95 -20.70 -2.58
C ILE A 173 30.25 -21.47 -2.76
N ASN A 174 31.20 -21.36 -1.83
CA ASN A 174 32.46 -22.10 -1.74
C ASN A 174 32.99 -22.08 -0.30
N GLU A 175 33.95 -22.95 0.04
CA GLU A 175 34.58 -23.04 1.36
C GLU A 175 35.24 -21.74 1.88
N GLU A 176 35.42 -20.73 1.02
CA GLU A 176 36.05 -19.44 1.35
C GLU A 176 35.06 -18.26 1.38
N MET A 177 33.79 -18.43 1.00
CA MET A 177 32.83 -17.31 0.90
C MET A 177 31.46 -17.71 1.43
N GLU A 178 31.12 -17.22 2.61
CA GLU A 178 29.79 -17.30 3.18
C GLU A 178 28.92 -16.10 2.66
N PHE A 179 27.87 -16.43 1.91
CA PHE A 179 26.92 -15.45 1.39
C PHE A 179 25.64 -15.50 2.23
N ARG A 180 25.43 -14.48 3.04
CA ARG A 180 24.21 -14.32 3.81
C ARG A 180 23.40 -13.13 3.29
N THR A 181 22.13 -13.36 3.07
CA THR A 181 21.19 -12.26 2.83
C THR A 181 20.60 -11.82 4.16
N SER A 182 20.59 -10.52 4.39
CA SER A 182 19.93 -9.91 5.54
C SER A 182 18.43 -9.79 5.31
N SER A 183 17.70 -9.40 6.36
CA SER A 183 16.30 -9.05 6.23
C SER A 183 16.12 -7.92 5.22
N GLY A 184 15.12 -8.03 4.37
CA GLY A 184 14.78 -7.06 3.34
C GLY A 184 13.33 -6.63 3.42
N SER A 185 12.96 -5.73 2.53
CA SER A 185 11.58 -5.29 2.37
C SER A 185 11.09 -5.61 0.96
N SER A 186 9.80 -5.81 0.84
CA SER A 186 9.13 -5.94 -0.45
C SER A 186 7.91 -5.04 -0.51
N ALA A 187 7.68 -4.47 -1.69
CA ALA A 187 6.52 -3.66 -1.97
C ALA A 187 5.93 -4.08 -3.32
N GLY A 188 4.62 -3.94 -3.48
CA GLY A 188 3.99 -4.32 -4.72
C GLY A 188 2.49 -4.13 -4.73
N VAL A 189 1.87 -4.74 -5.72
CA VAL A 189 0.42 -4.75 -5.90
C VAL A 189 -0.04 -6.20 -5.98
N GLU A 190 -1.14 -6.48 -5.29
CA GLU A 190 -1.80 -7.77 -5.30
C GLU A 190 -3.27 -7.59 -5.60
N GLY A 191 -3.83 -8.46 -6.42
CA GLY A 191 -5.26 -8.43 -6.71
C GLY A 191 -5.78 -9.79 -7.09
N ALA A 192 -7.06 -10.02 -6.78
CA ALA A 192 -7.76 -11.24 -7.15
C ALA A 192 -9.22 -10.97 -7.54
N TYR A 193 -9.66 -11.68 -8.55
CA TYR A 193 -11.05 -11.74 -8.97
C TYR A 193 -11.66 -13.07 -8.51
N PHE A 194 -12.71 -13.00 -7.73
CA PHE A 194 -13.43 -14.16 -7.22
C PHE A 194 -14.64 -14.47 -8.10
N PHE A 195 -14.76 -15.72 -8.52
CA PHE A 195 -15.89 -16.21 -9.30
C PHE A 195 -17.10 -16.49 -8.40
N ASN A 196 -16.83 -16.89 -7.17
CA ASN A 196 -17.80 -17.21 -6.11
C ASN A 196 -17.21 -16.76 -4.75
N PRO A 197 -17.93 -16.90 -3.62
CA PRO A 197 -17.43 -16.50 -2.31
C PRO A 197 -16.14 -17.21 -1.86
N TYR A 198 -15.79 -18.33 -2.47
CA TYR A 198 -14.75 -19.23 -1.98
C TYR A 198 -13.50 -19.29 -2.86
N VAL A 199 -13.65 -19.10 -4.17
CA VAL A 199 -12.56 -19.34 -5.13
C VAL A 199 -12.41 -18.17 -6.10
N GLY A 200 -11.19 -17.73 -6.27
CA GLY A 200 -10.79 -16.67 -7.19
C GLY A 200 -9.45 -16.96 -7.84
N VAL A 201 -9.14 -16.16 -8.83
CA VAL A 201 -7.82 -16.14 -9.50
C VAL A 201 -7.26 -14.73 -9.43
N GLY A 202 -5.95 -14.62 -9.31
CA GLY A 202 -5.32 -13.31 -9.21
C GLY A 202 -3.81 -13.37 -9.36
N GLY A 203 -3.16 -12.27 -9.01
CA GLY A 203 -1.72 -12.20 -9.10
C GLY A 203 -1.14 -11.14 -8.17
N ARG A 204 0.18 -11.21 -8.06
CA ARG A 204 1.00 -10.32 -7.28
C ARG A 204 2.20 -9.90 -8.11
N PHE A 205 2.43 -8.60 -8.16
CA PHE A 205 3.67 -8.00 -8.62
C PHE A 205 4.40 -7.43 -7.42
N THR A 206 5.67 -7.79 -7.22
CA THR A 206 6.47 -7.24 -6.12
C THR A 206 7.87 -6.86 -6.58
N VAL A 207 8.38 -5.78 -5.99
CA VAL A 207 9.79 -5.41 -6.01
C VAL A 207 10.30 -5.60 -4.58
N SER A 208 11.37 -6.36 -4.45
CA SER A 208 12.00 -6.69 -3.19
C SER A 208 13.40 -6.11 -3.16
N ASN A 209 13.80 -5.65 -1.99
CA ASN A 209 15.14 -5.15 -1.73
C ASN A 209 15.70 -5.92 -0.53
N THR A 210 16.92 -6.46 -0.67
CA THR A 210 17.56 -7.24 0.39
C THR A 210 19.02 -6.83 0.48
N LEU A 211 19.50 -6.55 1.69
CA LEU A 211 20.91 -6.25 1.92
C LEU A 211 21.74 -7.55 1.87
N ILE A 212 22.92 -7.44 1.27
CA ILE A 212 23.86 -8.54 1.16
C ILE A 212 24.94 -8.38 2.22
N ILE A 213 25.27 -9.48 2.91
CA ILE A 213 26.37 -9.57 3.86
C ILE A 213 27.37 -10.59 3.29
N VAL A 214 28.58 -10.15 3.01
CA VAL A 214 29.67 -10.99 2.54
C VAL A 214 30.74 -11.03 3.64
N ASN A 215 31.13 -12.21 4.10
CA ASN A 215 32.17 -12.43 5.13
C ASN A 215 32.01 -11.55 6.38
N GLU A 216 30.79 -11.46 6.91
CA GLU A 216 30.42 -10.64 8.08
C GLU A 216 30.60 -9.12 7.91
N GLU A 217 31.13 -8.64 6.79
CA GLU A 217 31.19 -7.22 6.47
C GLU A 217 29.95 -6.81 5.67
N ARG A 218 29.34 -5.73 6.10
CA ARG A 218 28.18 -5.16 5.41
C ARG A 218 28.64 -4.68 4.04
N ALA A 219 28.13 -5.28 2.96
CA ALA A 219 28.40 -4.79 1.63
C ALA A 219 27.86 -3.35 1.52
N GLU A 220 28.74 -2.39 1.43
CA GLU A 220 28.39 -0.98 1.32
C GLU A 220 27.60 -0.74 0.01
N ASN A 221 26.44 -0.11 0.16
CA ASN A 221 25.64 0.52 -0.89
C ASN A 221 24.99 -0.34 -1.98
N ASN A 222 25.19 -1.63 -2.06
CA ASN A 222 24.52 -2.44 -3.08
C ASN A 222 23.46 -3.36 -2.46
N THR A 223 22.22 -3.16 -2.91
CA THR A 223 21.09 -3.97 -2.51
C THR A 223 20.80 -5.01 -3.58
N PHE A 224 20.44 -6.20 -3.12
CA PHE A 224 19.99 -7.27 -4.01
C PHE A 224 18.50 -7.08 -4.27
N ASP A 225 18.19 -6.54 -5.43
CA ASP A 225 16.83 -6.27 -5.84
C ASP A 225 16.25 -7.47 -6.59
N ALA A 226 15.00 -7.77 -6.37
CA ALA A 226 14.30 -8.80 -7.10
C ALA A 226 12.93 -8.28 -7.55
N ILE A 227 12.59 -8.54 -8.80
CA ILE A 227 11.28 -8.23 -9.36
C ILE A 227 10.56 -9.55 -9.57
N SER A 228 9.38 -9.72 -8.99
CA SER A 228 8.60 -10.94 -9.18
C SER A 228 7.19 -10.65 -9.69
N LEU A 229 6.72 -11.54 -10.55
CA LEU A 229 5.35 -11.58 -11.05
C LEU A 229 4.80 -12.99 -10.84
N CYS A 230 3.82 -13.11 -9.97
CA CYS A 230 3.20 -14.38 -9.63
C CYS A 230 1.69 -14.33 -9.89
N GLY A 231 1.14 -15.44 -10.36
CA GLY A 231 -0.31 -15.62 -10.53
C GLY A 231 -0.75 -16.95 -9.93
N GLY A 232 -2.03 -17.07 -9.63
CA GLY A 232 -2.54 -18.33 -9.06
C GLY A 232 -3.93 -18.23 -8.47
N SER A 233 -4.23 -19.21 -7.61
CA SER A 233 -5.53 -19.39 -7.01
C SER A 233 -5.61 -18.72 -5.65
N TYR A 234 -6.73 -18.09 -5.41
CA TYR A 234 -7.10 -17.47 -4.14
C TYR A 234 -8.32 -18.17 -3.58
N PHE A 235 -8.29 -18.47 -2.30
CA PHE A 235 -9.39 -19.11 -1.58
C PHE A 235 -9.83 -18.21 -0.44
N SER A 236 -11.12 -18.22 -0.17
CA SER A 236 -11.73 -17.39 0.86
C SER A 236 -12.80 -18.18 1.58
N TYR A 237 -12.83 -18.05 2.90
CA TYR A 237 -13.87 -18.66 3.72
C TYR A 237 -14.38 -17.66 4.77
N PRO A 238 -15.67 -17.32 4.76
CA PRO A 238 -16.24 -16.41 5.76
C PRO A 238 -16.36 -17.12 7.11
N LEU A 239 -15.63 -16.62 8.12
CA LEU A 239 -15.73 -17.12 9.50
C LEU A 239 -16.93 -16.51 10.23
N SER A 240 -17.26 -15.27 9.90
CA SER A 240 -18.42 -14.56 10.46
C SER A 240 -18.84 -13.43 9.51
N SER A 241 -19.89 -12.67 9.88
CA SER A 241 -20.31 -11.48 9.11
C SER A 241 -19.21 -10.41 8.97
N ARG A 242 -18.17 -10.44 9.81
CA ARG A 242 -17.08 -9.45 9.82
C ARG A 242 -15.71 -10.02 9.52
N TRP A 243 -15.51 -11.32 9.67
CA TRP A 243 -14.21 -11.96 9.52
C TRP A 243 -14.19 -12.94 8.36
N LEU A 244 -13.15 -12.85 7.57
CA LEU A 244 -12.90 -13.69 6.42
C LEU A 244 -11.47 -14.20 6.47
N ILE A 245 -11.30 -15.52 6.40
CA ILE A 245 -9.97 -16.12 6.25
C ILE A 245 -9.73 -16.40 4.77
N GLY A 246 -8.56 -16.04 4.30
CA GLY A 246 -8.14 -16.30 2.94
C GLY A 246 -6.89 -17.16 2.90
N SER A 247 -6.72 -17.92 1.83
CA SER A 247 -5.46 -18.56 1.49
C SER A 247 -5.18 -18.37 0.00
N LYS A 248 -3.91 -18.55 -0.38
CA LYS A 248 -3.49 -18.41 -1.76
C LYS A 248 -2.34 -19.34 -2.09
N LEU A 249 -2.33 -19.78 -3.34
CA LEU A 249 -1.23 -20.52 -3.96
C LEU A 249 -0.84 -19.79 -5.23
N LEU A 250 0.39 -19.30 -5.27
CA LEU A 250 0.91 -18.50 -6.36
C LEU A 250 2.12 -19.20 -6.98
N GLY A 251 2.22 -19.15 -8.29
CA GLY A 251 3.40 -19.56 -9.05
C GLY A 251 3.75 -18.45 -10.04
N GLY A 252 5.03 -18.27 -10.30
CA GLY A 252 5.42 -17.18 -11.17
C GLY A 252 6.92 -17.14 -11.44
N TYR A 253 7.35 -15.97 -11.80
CA TYR A 253 8.70 -15.70 -12.26
C TYR A 253 9.33 -14.58 -11.44
N VAL A 254 10.59 -14.79 -11.07
CA VAL A 254 11.41 -13.80 -10.38
C VAL A 254 12.62 -13.46 -11.23
N HIS A 255 12.90 -12.18 -11.37
CA HIS A 255 14.07 -11.65 -12.05
C HIS A 255 14.94 -10.92 -11.04
N TYR A 256 16.20 -11.28 -11.03
CA TYR A 256 17.28 -10.65 -10.26
C TYR A 256 18.12 -9.84 -11.24
N PRO A 257 18.14 -8.51 -11.16
CA PRO A 257 18.99 -7.66 -12.00
C PRO A 257 20.47 -7.94 -11.77
N GLN A 258 21.30 -7.45 -12.69
CA GLN A 258 22.76 -7.51 -12.53
C GLN A 258 23.18 -6.73 -11.28
N LEU A 259 24.05 -7.36 -10.48
CA LEU A 259 24.61 -6.77 -9.29
C LEU A 259 26.09 -6.46 -9.55
N GLU A 260 26.48 -5.22 -9.38
CA GLU A 260 27.90 -4.81 -9.41
C GLU A 260 28.42 -4.73 -7.97
N LEU A 261 29.35 -5.62 -7.63
CA LEU A 261 30.13 -5.57 -6.40
C LEU A 261 31.48 -4.92 -6.73
N THR A 262 32.16 -4.34 -5.74
CA THR A 262 33.38 -3.54 -5.91
C THR A 262 34.47 -4.25 -6.74
N ASP A 263 34.53 -5.59 -6.73
CA ASP A 263 35.53 -6.38 -7.46
C ASP A 263 34.92 -7.38 -8.46
N ARG A 264 33.62 -7.56 -8.52
CA ARG A 264 32.96 -8.56 -9.40
C ARG A 264 31.55 -8.14 -9.79
N SER A 265 31.14 -8.47 -11.00
CA SER A 265 29.77 -8.35 -11.44
C SER A 265 29.08 -9.71 -11.42
N VAL A 266 27.91 -9.78 -10.78
CA VAL A 266 27.02 -10.95 -10.85
C VAL A 266 26.01 -10.70 -11.96
N SER A 267 26.00 -11.57 -12.96
CA SER A 267 25.06 -11.44 -14.09
C SER A 267 23.62 -11.63 -13.62
N SER A 268 22.70 -10.98 -14.30
CA SER A 268 21.26 -11.11 -14.04
C SER A 268 20.83 -12.57 -14.12
N ARG A 269 19.97 -12.99 -13.23
CA ARG A 269 19.37 -14.33 -13.20
C ARG A 269 17.87 -14.25 -13.10
N SER A 270 17.24 -15.28 -13.58
CA SER A 270 15.80 -15.40 -13.50
C SER A 270 15.43 -16.83 -13.11
N GLY A 271 14.33 -16.98 -12.39
CA GLY A 271 13.90 -18.29 -11.92
C GLY A 271 12.39 -18.35 -11.68
N PHE A 272 11.92 -19.56 -11.44
CA PHE A 272 10.56 -19.76 -10.98
C PHE A 272 10.45 -19.51 -9.49
N CYS A 273 9.35 -18.90 -9.07
CA CYS A 273 8.99 -18.74 -7.67
C CYS A 273 7.63 -19.37 -7.39
N MET A 274 7.49 -19.94 -6.20
CA MET A 274 6.21 -20.42 -5.68
C MET A 274 5.96 -19.73 -4.34
N GLY A 275 4.72 -19.42 -4.06
CA GLY A 275 4.33 -18.80 -2.83
C GLY A 275 2.98 -19.30 -2.33
N SER A 276 2.87 -19.40 -1.04
CA SER A 276 1.58 -19.60 -0.37
C SER A 276 1.38 -18.53 0.69
N GLY A 277 0.16 -18.35 1.13
CA GLY A 277 -0.11 -17.38 2.17
C GLY A 277 -1.49 -17.57 2.77
N VAL A 278 -1.62 -17.11 4.01
CA VAL A 278 -2.89 -17.04 4.72
C VAL A 278 -3.13 -15.58 5.05
N SER A 279 -4.38 -15.15 4.97
CA SER A 279 -4.81 -13.79 5.30
C SER A 279 -6.03 -13.82 6.20
N LEU A 280 -6.12 -12.86 7.08
CA LEU A 280 -7.30 -12.60 7.87
C LEU A 280 -7.80 -11.20 7.53
N THR A 281 -9.02 -11.11 7.04
CA THR A 281 -9.63 -9.84 6.63
C THR A 281 -10.78 -9.51 7.55
N PHE A 282 -10.77 -8.29 8.06
CA PHE A 282 -11.86 -7.71 8.83
C PHE A 282 -12.62 -6.71 7.97
N LYS A 283 -13.97 -6.80 8.00
CA LYS A 283 -14.88 -5.90 7.29
C LYS A 283 -15.32 -4.74 8.15
#